data_0defac9a6de339f25ebf3f27079feb77
#
_entry.id   0defac9a6de339f25ebf3f27079feb77
#
_cell.length_a   1.000
_cell.length_b   1.000
_cell.length_c   1.000
_cell.angle_alpha   90.00
_cell.angle_beta   90.00
_cell.angle_gamma   90.00
#
_symmetry.space_group_name_H-M   'P 1'
#
loop_
_entity.id
_entity.type
_entity.pdbx_description
1 polymer ?
#
loop_
_entity_poly.entity_id
_entity_poly.type
_entity_poly.pdbx_seq_one_letter_code
_entity_poly.pdbx_strand_id
1 'polypeptide(L)'
;TLFRFPFRTKMGEISDKIYSRQEIQNIIHSFQESSSSLLLFTQNVQKVSFMEISRNSVGQETSQVLFEVSKETASIDEFVEKSKKQSTFLESCAKWIRKIAKWDGEAPPQQLEVVTISGTIKNKNGTQRHEECSWLLTSCLGTGDSFQLATSEEGKKEGLVSASGIATKLSASNDDEGVSKPEAVPGEVFCFLPLSIPSGLPVHVNGYFAVTSNRRGIWESNTAETGRFQALEVRWNRSLMKDALCQAYIQLLKEMTLLQEKGKIALYDSFSLWPNPETIKSVAWSPLIN
;
A
#
# COMPACT_ATOMS: atom_id res chain seq x y z
N THR A 1 -6.37 17.01 -9.45
CA THR A 1 -7.15 17.73 -8.44
C THR A 1 -6.22 18.55 -7.57
N LEU A 2 -6.53 19.83 -7.35
CA LEU A 2 -5.78 20.73 -6.48
C LEU A 2 -6.53 20.91 -5.17
N PHE A 3 -5.86 20.65 -4.05
CA PHE A 3 -6.36 20.95 -2.71
C PHE A 3 -5.56 22.12 -2.16
N ARG A 4 -6.24 23.15 -1.67
CA ARG A 4 -5.63 24.30 -1.00
C ARG A 4 -6.02 24.28 0.46
N PHE A 5 -5.03 24.25 1.35
CA PHE A 5 -5.21 24.28 2.78
C PHE A 5 -4.72 25.63 3.34
N PRO A 6 -5.59 26.65 3.44
CA PRO A 6 -5.22 27.89 4.08
C PRO A 6 -5.03 27.66 5.58
N PHE A 7 -3.86 28.04 6.10
CA PHE A 7 -3.61 27.95 7.52
C PHE A 7 -4.33 29.08 8.27
N ARG A 8 -4.91 28.74 9.39
CA ARG A 8 -5.59 29.73 10.25
C ARG A 8 -4.58 30.65 10.91
N THR A 9 -4.90 31.92 10.96
CA THR A 9 -4.15 32.96 11.68
C THR A 9 -4.79 33.29 13.02
N LYS A 10 -6.01 32.82 13.29
CA LYS A 10 -6.79 33.04 14.52
C LYS A 10 -7.50 31.77 14.93
N MET A 11 -7.72 31.60 16.24
CA MET A 11 -8.60 30.56 16.77
C MET A 11 -10.03 30.74 16.23
N GLY A 12 -10.75 29.64 16.06
CA GLY A 12 -12.12 29.66 15.53
C GLY A 12 -12.98 28.58 16.18
N GLU A 13 -14.27 28.62 15.90
CA GLU A 13 -15.28 27.72 16.52
C GLU A 13 -15.02 26.22 16.26
N ILE A 14 -14.31 25.88 15.18
CA ILE A 14 -14.07 24.47 14.80
C ILE A 14 -12.78 23.92 15.42
N SER A 15 -11.79 24.77 15.69
CA SER A 15 -10.50 24.37 16.28
C SER A 15 -9.73 25.56 16.80
N ASP A 16 -9.17 25.43 17.98
CA ASP A 16 -8.28 26.41 18.60
C ASP A 16 -6.82 26.30 18.09
N LYS A 17 -6.53 25.26 17.30
CA LYS A 17 -5.16 25.00 16.84
C LYS A 17 -4.77 25.90 15.69
N ILE A 18 -3.71 26.67 15.90
CA ILE A 18 -2.99 27.45 14.89
C ILE A 18 -1.67 26.72 14.65
N TYR A 19 -1.42 26.36 13.38
CA TYR A 19 -0.18 25.67 13.02
C TYR A 19 0.96 26.68 12.88
N SER A 20 2.01 26.46 13.63
CA SER A 20 3.28 27.19 13.46
C SER A 20 3.97 26.75 12.16
N ARG A 21 4.88 27.58 11.65
CA ARG A 21 5.70 27.22 10.49
C ARG A 21 6.50 25.93 10.70
N GLN A 22 6.96 25.67 11.92
CA GLN A 22 7.70 24.46 12.26
C GLN A 22 6.79 23.21 12.21
N GLU A 23 5.56 23.29 12.71
CA GLU A 23 4.61 22.16 12.62
C GLU A 23 4.25 21.84 11.19
N ILE A 24 4.10 22.84 10.31
CA ILE A 24 3.88 22.65 8.89
C ILE A 24 5.08 21.94 8.25
N GLN A 25 6.30 22.37 8.58
CA GLN A 25 7.52 21.71 8.09
C GLN A 25 7.63 20.27 8.57
N ASN A 26 7.23 19.97 9.81
CA ASN A 26 7.21 18.61 10.32
C ASN A 26 6.20 17.72 9.57
N ILE A 27 5.03 18.26 9.21
CA ILE A 27 4.04 17.54 8.38
C ILE A 27 4.65 17.23 7.01
N ILE A 28 5.27 18.19 6.34
CA ILE A 28 5.90 17.97 5.04
C ILE A 28 7.02 16.94 5.16
N HIS A 29 7.81 17.00 6.22
CA HIS A 29 8.90 16.04 6.46
C HIS A 29 8.38 14.61 6.65
N SER A 30 7.28 14.42 7.39
CA SER A 30 6.68 13.08 7.54
C SER A 30 6.20 12.48 6.21
N PHE A 31 5.70 13.31 5.28
CA PHE A 31 5.39 12.85 3.92
C PHE A 31 6.65 12.51 3.11
N GLN A 32 7.73 13.26 3.31
CA GLN A 32 9.02 12.98 2.66
C GLN A 32 9.63 11.65 3.13
N GLU A 33 9.52 11.35 4.44
CA GLU A 33 9.98 10.06 5.00
C GLU A 33 9.21 8.87 4.44
N SER A 34 7.92 9.04 4.14
CA SER A 34 7.07 8.00 3.54
C SER A 34 7.10 8.00 2.01
N SER A 35 7.93 8.83 1.37
CA SER A 35 7.91 9.04 -0.09
C SER A 35 8.08 7.77 -0.89
N SER A 36 8.96 6.87 -0.46
CA SER A 36 9.30 5.63 -1.17
C SER A 36 8.15 4.61 -1.21
N SER A 37 7.11 4.76 -0.37
CA SER A 37 5.98 3.83 -0.28
C SER A 37 4.60 4.50 -0.35
N LEU A 38 4.54 5.84 -0.31
CA LEU A 38 3.28 6.60 -0.22
C LEU A 38 2.25 6.25 -1.29
N LEU A 39 2.67 6.05 -2.53
CA LEU A 39 1.80 5.76 -3.67
C LEU A 39 1.72 4.28 -4.01
N LEU A 40 2.38 3.40 -3.26
CA LEU A 40 2.60 2.00 -3.58
C LEU A 40 1.32 1.27 -3.97
N PHE A 41 0.26 1.39 -3.18
CA PHE A 41 -1.00 0.70 -3.40
C PHE A 41 -2.12 1.61 -3.95
N THR A 42 -1.83 2.87 -4.27
CA THR A 42 -2.84 3.75 -4.88
C THR A 42 -3.18 3.28 -6.28
N GLN A 43 -4.46 3.38 -6.67
CA GLN A 43 -4.95 2.94 -7.99
C GLN A 43 -5.06 4.09 -8.98
N ASN A 44 -5.63 5.21 -8.54
CA ASN A 44 -5.96 6.36 -9.39
C ASN A 44 -5.05 7.57 -9.15
N VAL A 45 -4.21 7.53 -8.11
CA VAL A 45 -3.26 8.59 -7.80
C VAL A 45 -1.87 8.14 -8.23
N GLN A 46 -1.34 8.79 -9.26
CA GLN A 46 -0.01 8.49 -9.79
C GLN A 46 1.04 9.53 -9.39
N LYS A 47 0.59 10.70 -8.91
CA LYS A 47 1.50 11.79 -8.55
C LYS A 47 0.90 12.65 -7.46
N VAL A 48 1.72 13.01 -6.49
CA VAL A 48 1.40 13.97 -5.42
C VAL A 48 2.52 14.99 -5.35
N SER A 49 2.16 16.28 -5.31
CA SER A 49 3.11 17.39 -5.18
C SER A 49 2.66 18.30 -4.05
N PHE A 50 3.60 18.69 -3.20
CA PHE A 50 3.41 19.74 -2.21
C PHE A 50 4.02 21.03 -2.73
N MET A 51 3.23 22.10 -2.77
CA MET A 51 3.65 23.39 -3.25
C MET A 51 3.44 24.45 -2.16
N GLU A 52 4.44 25.33 -1.99
CA GLU A 52 4.28 26.55 -1.25
C GLU A 52 3.85 27.67 -2.23
N ILE A 53 2.77 28.35 -1.91
CA ILE A 53 2.30 29.51 -2.67
C ILE A 53 2.53 30.74 -1.80
N SER A 54 3.39 31.62 -2.25
CA SER A 54 3.73 32.89 -1.59
C SER A 54 3.16 34.07 -2.39
N ARG A 55 2.72 35.10 -1.69
CA ARG A 55 2.29 36.36 -2.33
C ARG A 55 3.24 37.46 -1.88
N ASN A 56 3.83 38.17 -2.88
CA ASN A 56 4.69 39.29 -2.58
C ASN A 56 3.86 40.53 -2.18
N SER A 57 4.54 41.61 -1.79
CA SER A 57 3.93 42.88 -1.36
C SER A 57 3.12 43.59 -2.48
N VAL A 58 3.35 43.22 -3.74
CA VAL A 58 2.65 43.75 -4.93
C VAL A 58 1.46 42.90 -5.33
N GLY A 59 1.19 41.79 -4.58
CA GLY A 59 0.06 40.88 -4.83
C GLY A 59 0.34 39.77 -5.85
N GLN A 60 1.55 39.67 -6.40
CA GLN A 60 1.92 38.56 -7.29
C GLN A 60 2.10 37.27 -6.51
N GLU A 61 1.49 36.22 -7.01
CA GLU A 61 1.66 34.86 -6.46
C GLU A 61 2.87 34.18 -7.12
N THR A 62 3.72 33.58 -6.28
CA THR A 62 4.80 32.71 -6.69
C THR A 62 4.54 31.33 -6.10
N SER A 63 4.73 30.28 -6.88
CA SER A 63 4.59 28.89 -6.43
C SER A 63 5.93 28.18 -6.50
N GLN A 64 6.23 27.39 -5.49
CA GLN A 64 7.43 26.56 -5.42
C GLN A 64 7.05 25.15 -5.01
N VAL A 65 7.47 24.15 -5.80
CA VAL A 65 7.35 22.73 -5.41
C VAL A 65 8.38 22.43 -4.33
N LEU A 66 7.91 21.99 -3.18
CA LEU A 66 8.74 21.59 -2.03
C LEU A 66 9.08 20.11 -2.08
N PHE A 67 8.11 19.31 -2.52
CA PHE A 67 8.20 17.87 -2.58
C PHE A 67 7.28 17.35 -3.66
N GLU A 68 7.74 16.35 -4.38
CA GLU A 68 6.95 15.65 -5.39
C GLU A 68 7.27 14.17 -5.35
N VAL A 69 6.24 13.34 -5.47
CA VAL A 69 6.36 11.90 -5.61
C VAL A 69 5.49 11.42 -6.75
N SER A 70 6.03 10.54 -7.58
CA SER A 70 5.32 9.91 -8.70
C SER A 70 5.50 8.41 -8.68
N LYS A 71 4.52 7.71 -9.25
CA LYS A 71 4.46 6.27 -9.36
C LYS A 71 4.41 5.87 -10.83
N GLU A 72 5.26 4.92 -11.19
CA GLU A 72 5.19 4.18 -12.45
C GLU A 72 4.91 2.72 -12.15
N THR A 73 4.09 2.07 -12.96
CA THR A 73 3.76 0.66 -12.82
C THR A 73 4.05 -0.05 -14.13
N ALA A 74 4.84 -1.11 -14.06
CA ALA A 74 5.15 -1.97 -15.18
C ALA A 74 4.72 -3.40 -14.87
N SER A 75 4.26 -4.15 -15.89
CA SER A 75 4.15 -5.60 -15.74
C SER A 75 5.55 -6.20 -15.63
N ILE A 76 5.67 -7.38 -15.03
CA ILE A 76 6.98 -8.04 -14.94
C ILE A 76 7.56 -8.33 -16.32
N ASP A 77 6.69 -8.62 -17.31
CA ASP A 77 7.10 -8.83 -18.69
C ASP A 77 7.55 -7.53 -19.37
N GLU A 78 6.99 -6.37 -18.97
CA GLU A 78 7.43 -5.03 -19.41
C GLU A 78 8.70 -4.58 -18.73
N PHE A 79 8.95 -4.99 -17.51
CA PHE A 79 10.23 -4.79 -16.83
C PHE A 79 11.35 -5.57 -17.55
N VAL A 80 10.98 -6.63 -18.26
CA VAL A 80 11.86 -7.50 -19.04
C VAL A 80 11.75 -7.24 -20.54
N GLU A 81 10.56 -6.92 -21.07
CA GLU A 81 10.27 -6.62 -22.48
C GLU A 81 9.10 -5.62 -22.58
N LYS A 82 9.34 -4.46 -23.17
CA LYS A 82 8.34 -3.39 -23.36
C LYS A 82 7.16 -3.86 -24.22
N SER A 83 6.02 -4.24 -23.65
CA SER A 83 4.72 -4.11 -24.36
C SER A 83 3.46 -4.48 -23.56
N LYS A 84 2.41 -3.71 -23.85
CA LYS A 84 0.94 -3.84 -23.79
C LYS A 84 0.22 -3.50 -22.46
N LYS A 85 -0.74 -2.55 -22.61
CA LYS A 85 -1.78 -2.17 -21.63
C LYS A 85 -2.54 -3.39 -21.08
N GLN A 86 -2.41 -3.66 -19.79
CA GLN A 86 -3.23 -4.63 -19.06
C GLN A 86 -4.46 -3.97 -18.43
N SER A 87 -5.55 -4.74 -18.29
CA SER A 87 -6.70 -4.34 -17.46
C SER A 87 -6.27 -4.22 -15.99
N THR A 88 -6.88 -3.29 -15.26
CA THR A 88 -6.58 -3.17 -13.84
C THR A 88 -6.98 -4.44 -13.08
N PHE A 89 -6.29 -4.75 -11.98
CA PHE A 89 -6.58 -5.91 -11.13
C PHE A 89 -8.06 -5.95 -10.70
N LEU A 90 -8.62 -4.80 -10.32
CA LEU A 90 -10.04 -4.71 -9.91
C LEU A 90 -11.01 -4.99 -11.05
N GLU A 91 -10.70 -4.56 -12.28
CA GLU A 91 -11.53 -4.92 -13.44
C GLU A 91 -11.50 -6.43 -13.70
N SER A 92 -10.34 -7.06 -13.52
CA SER A 92 -10.18 -8.51 -13.62
C SER A 92 -10.98 -9.22 -12.52
N CYS A 93 -10.92 -8.77 -11.28
CA CYS A 93 -11.73 -9.29 -10.17
C CYS A 93 -13.23 -9.13 -10.46
N ALA A 94 -13.68 -7.96 -10.91
CA ALA A 94 -15.09 -7.73 -11.24
C ALA A 94 -15.58 -8.59 -12.40
N LYS A 95 -14.74 -8.86 -13.39
CA LYS A 95 -15.05 -9.79 -14.49
C LYS A 95 -15.16 -11.22 -13.98
N TRP A 96 -14.21 -11.66 -13.16
CA TRP A 96 -14.19 -13.00 -12.60
C TRP A 96 -15.41 -13.25 -11.70
N ILE A 97 -15.75 -12.33 -10.78
CA ILE A 97 -16.92 -12.44 -9.91
C ILE A 97 -18.23 -12.59 -10.73
N ARG A 98 -18.34 -11.89 -11.86
CA ARG A 98 -19.52 -12.02 -12.75
C ARG A 98 -19.57 -13.38 -13.44
N LYS A 99 -18.44 -14.00 -13.74
CA LYS A 99 -18.33 -15.30 -14.38
C LYS A 99 -18.53 -16.47 -13.42
N ILE A 100 -18.11 -16.35 -12.16
CA ILE A 100 -18.17 -17.43 -11.17
C ILE A 100 -19.62 -17.94 -10.95
N ALA A 101 -20.62 -17.09 -11.19
CA ALA A 101 -22.02 -17.49 -11.17
C ALA A 101 -22.37 -18.55 -12.26
N LYS A 102 -21.50 -18.72 -13.26
CA LYS A 102 -21.66 -19.68 -14.37
C LYS A 102 -20.68 -20.85 -14.28
N TRP A 103 -19.83 -20.89 -13.26
CA TRP A 103 -18.84 -21.94 -12.97
C TRP A 103 -18.10 -22.44 -14.20
N ASP A 104 -17.12 -21.67 -14.68
CA ASP A 104 -16.28 -22.04 -15.82
C ASP A 104 -14.90 -22.59 -15.44
N GLY A 105 -14.61 -22.77 -14.12
CA GLY A 105 -13.36 -23.33 -13.63
C GLY A 105 -12.14 -22.38 -13.74
N GLU A 106 -12.34 -21.12 -14.12
CA GLU A 106 -11.27 -20.14 -14.23
C GLU A 106 -10.67 -19.81 -12.85
N ALA A 107 -9.34 -19.77 -12.76
CA ALA A 107 -8.65 -19.40 -11.53
C ALA A 107 -8.95 -17.95 -11.09
N PRO A 108 -8.94 -17.67 -9.79
CA PRO A 108 -9.16 -16.29 -9.28
C PRO A 108 -8.06 -15.36 -9.78
N PRO A 109 -8.38 -14.09 -10.04
CA PRO A 109 -7.41 -13.11 -10.51
C PRO A 109 -6.26 -12.93 -9.54
N GLN A 110 -5.06 -12.96 -10.09
CA GLN A 110 -3.80 -12.62 -9.43
C GLN A 110 -3.05 -11.65 -10.33
N GLN A 111 -2.33 -10.72 -9.74
CA GLN A 111 -1.49 -9.78 -10.49
C GLN A 111 -0.14 -9.67 -9.82
N LEU A 112 0.90 -9.68 -10.66
CA LEU A 112 2.27 -9.41 -10.28
C LEU A 112 2.75 -8.21 -11.09
N GLU A 113 3.25 -7.19 -10.42
CA GLU A 113 3.71 -5.96 -11.05
C GLU A 113 4.93 -5.39 -10.36
N VAL A 114 5.73 -4.62 -11.08
CA VAL A 114 6.79 -3.79 -10.53
C VAL A 114 6.30 -2.36 -10.46
N VAL A 115 6.39 -1.78 -9.27
CA VAL A 115 6.02 -0.40 -9.02
C VAL A 115 7.28 0.38 -8.69
N THR A 116 7.59 1.40 -9.49
CA THR A 116 8.69 2.32 -9.24
C THR A 116 8.13 3.64 -8.72
N ILE A 117 8.64 4.07 -7.58
CA ILE A 117 8.27 5.33 -6.93
C ILE A 117 9.48 6.25 -6.99
N SER A 118 9.31 7.39 -7.66
CA SER A 118 10.33 8.42 -7.80
C SER A 118 9.93 9.65 -6.98
N GLY A 119 10.79 10.05 -6.04
CA GLY A 119 10.61 11.22 -5.18
C GLY A 119 11.62 12.32 -5.51
N THR A 120 11.16 13.55 -5.55
CA THR A 120 12.03 14.73 -5.65
C THR A 120 11.79 15.64 -4.46
N ILE A 121 12.82 15.81 -3.63
CA ILE A 121 12.81 16.63 -2.42
C ILE A 121 13.68 17.84 -2.64
N LYS A 122 13.12 19.04 -2.41
CA LYS A 122 13.89 20.29 -2.47
C LYS A 122 14.27 20.73 -1.06
N ASN A 123 15.57 20.79 -0.81
CA ASN A 123 16.11 21.27 0.46
C ASN A 123 16.03 22.80 0.56
N LYS A 124 16.10 23.33 1.79
CA LYS A 124 16.13 24.78 2.08
C LYS A 124 17.24 25.53 1.33
N ASN A 125 18.32 24.86 1.01
CA ASN A 125 19.48 25.41 0.27
C ASN A 125 19.28 25.39 -1.26
N GLY A 126 18.10 25.02 -1.77
CA GLY A 126 17.82 24.92 -3.20
C GLY A 126 18.33 23.65 -3.88
N THR A 127 19.08 22.80 -3.18
CA THR A 127 19.51 21.51 -3.72
C THR A 127 18.32 20.55 -3.81
N GLN A 128 18.24 19.83 -4.92
CA GLN A 128 17.24 18.78 -5.14
C GLN A 128 17.90 17.42 -4.85
N ARG A 129 17.19 16.59 -4.08
CA ARG A 129 17.51 15.18 -3.91
C ARG A 129 16.47 14.37 -4.65
N HIS A 130 16.92 13.51 -5.53
CA HIS A 130 16.09 12.55 -6.24
C HIS A 130 16.29 11.17 -5.61
N GLU A 131 15.17 10.52 -5.33
CA GLU A 131 15.14 9.15 -4.77
C GLU A 131 14.25 8.31 -5.66
N GLU A 132 14.70 7.10 -5.95
CA GLU A 132 13.92 6.12 -6.69
C GLU A 132 13.94 4.80 -5.93
N CYS A 133 12.77 4.17 -5.84
CA CYS A 133 12.59 2.91 -5.16
C CYS A 133 11.64 2.01 -5.96
N SER A 134 12.10 0.81 -6.28
CA SER A 134 11.28 -0.19 -6.97
C SER A 134 10.75 -1.24 -6.00
N TRP A 135 9.56 -1.71 -6.27
CA TRP A 135 8.82 -2.68 -5.45
C TRP A 135 8.24 -3.78 -6.34
N LEU A 136 8.36 -5.01 -5.89
CA LEU A 136 7.60 -6.12 -6.45
C LEU A 136 6.29 -6.28 -5.66
N LEU A 137 5.17 -6.19 -6.35
CA LEU A 137 3.84 -6.17 -5.77
C LEU A 137 3.01 -7.33 -6.30
N THR A 138 2.44 -8.12 -5.40
CA THR A 138 1.42 -9.13 -5.73
C THR A 138 0.08 -8.70 -5.20
N SER A 139 -0.97 -8.90 -5.99
CA SER A 139 -2.36 -8.70 -5.59
C SER A 139 -3.17 -9.95 -5.87
N CYS A 140 -3.98 -10.37 -4.89
CA CYS A 140 -4.83 -11.55 -4.99
C CYS A 140 -6.25 -11.24 -4.54
N LEU A 141 -7.20 -11.90 -5.21
CA LEU A 141 -8.58 -12.00 -4.74
C LEU A 141 -8.68 -13.22 -3.81
N GLY A 142 -9.21 -13.02 -2.60
CA GLY A 142 -9.52 -14.12 -1.69
C GLY A 142 -10.68 -14.97 -2.24
N THR A 143 -10.65 -16.24 -1.94
CA THR A 143 -11.65 -17.23 -2.40
C THR A 143 -12.32 -17.98 -1.26
N GLY A 144 -11.87 -17.78 -0.04
CA GLY A 144 -12.38 -18.40 1.18
C GLY A 144 -13.38 -17.52 1.94
N ASP A 145 -13.17 -17.41 3.24
CA ASP A 145 -14.07 -16.73 4.17
C ASP A 145 -14.29 -15.24 3.82
N SER A 146 -13.25 -14.55 3.37
CA SER A 146 -13.37 -13.14 2.99
C SER A 146 -14.22 -12.96 1.74
N PHE A 147 -14.12 -13.87 0.79
CA PHE A 147 -14.96 -13.85 -0.42
C PHE A 147 -16.43 -14.15 -0.08
N GLN A 148 -16.67 -15.15 0.76
CA GLN A 148 -18.03 -15.49 1.21
C GLN A 148 -18.67 -14.31 1.92
N LEU A 149 -17.93 -13.64 2.80
CA LEU A 149 -18.42 -12.46 3.52
C LEU A 149 -18.67 -11.28 2.57
N ALA A 150 -17.75 -10.99 1.63
CA ALA A 150 -17.91 -9.92 0.65
C ALA A 150 -19.12 -10.13 -0.28
N THR A 151 -19.42 -11.38 -0.61
CA THR A 151 -20.55 -11.73 -1.50
C THR A 151 -21.88 -11.94 -0.76
N SER A 152 -21.88 -11.93 0.59
CA SER A 152 -23.11 -11.94 1.40
C SER A 152 -23.92 -10.66 1.19
N GLU A 153 -25.20 -10.68 1.58
CA GLU A 153 -26.05 -9.49 1.51
C GLU A 153 -25.51 -8.34 2.38
N GLU A 154 -24.99 -8.67 3.56
CA GLU A 154 -24.37 -7.70 4.48
C GLU A 154 -23.09 -7.11 3.85
N GLY A 155 -22.20 -7.95 3.31
CA GLY A 155 -20.96 -7.52 2.68
C GLY A 155 -21.17 -6.69 1.41
N LYS A 156 -22.16 -7.04 0.58
CA LYS A 156 -22.55 -6.25 -0.59
C LYS A 156 -23.05 -4.87 -0.21
N LYS A 157 -23.88 -4.77 0.83
CA LYS A 157 -24.40 -3.50 1.35
C LYS A 157 -23.28 -2.57 1.81
N GLU A 158 -22.27 -3.12 2.49
CA GLU A 158 -21.11 -2.37 2.97
C GLU A 158 -19.99 -2.21 1.92
N GLY A 159 -20.16 -2.78 0.72
CA GLY A 159 -19.19 -2.67 -0.38
C GLY A 159 -17.87 -3.36 -0.08
N LEU A 160 -17.88 -4.48 0.64
CA LEU A 160 -16.68 -5.23 0.97
C LEU A 160 -16.04 -5.84 -0.28
N VAL A 161 -14.71 -5.78 -0.37
CA VAL A 161 -13.93 -6.32 -1.49
C VAL A 161 -12.84 -7.26 -0.96
N SER A 162 -12.96 -8.54 -1.27
CA SER A 162 -12.02 -9.59 -0.84
C SER A 162 -10.73 -9.55 -1.67
N ALA A 163 -10.00 -8.45 -1.60
CA ALA A 163 -8.74 -8.28 -2.33
C ALA A 163 -7.66 -7.74 -1.40
N SER A 164 -6.44 -8.23 -1.58
CA SER A 164 -5.27 -7.81 -0.81
C SER A 164 -4.02 -7.78 -1.68
N GLY A 165 -2.99 -7.07 -1.23
CA GLY A 165 -1.71 -7.00 -1.89
C GLY A 165 -0.56 -7.00 -0.89
N ILE A 166 0.58 -7.51 -1.35
CA ILE A 166 1.85 -7.54 -0.62
C ILE A 166 2.90 -6.89 -1.49
N ALA A 167 3.78 -6.09 -0.89
CA ALA A 167 4.90 -5.49 -1.61
C ALA A 167 6.22 -5.72 -0.88
N THR A 168 7.23 -6.17 -1.63
CA THR A 168 8.62 -6.25 -1.18
C THR A 168 9.47 -5.25 -1.96
N LYS A 169 10.45 -4.65 -1.29
CA LYS A 169 11.37 -3.71 -1.91
C LYS A 169 12.36 -4.44 -2.82
N LEU A 170 12.69 -3.83 -3.94
CA LEU A 170 13.75 -4.25 -4.84
C LEU A 170 14.92 -3.25 -4.73
N SER A 171 16.07 -3.72 -4.26
CA SER A 171 17.31 -2.93 -4.20
C SER A 171 18.18 -3.27 -5.38
N ALA A 172 18.99 -2.32 -5.84
CA ALA A 172 20.04 -2.61 -6.82
C ALA A 172 21.00 -3.66 -6.23
N SER A 173 21.34 -4.68 -7.00
CA SER A 173 22.38 -5.62 -6.62
C SER A 173 23.74 -4.94 -6.77
N ASN A 174 24.65 -5.21 -5.84
CA ASN A 174 26.05 -4.77 -5.93
C ASN A 174 26.86 -5.63 -6.91
N ASP A 175 26.27 -6.70 -7.44
CA ASP A 175 26.91 -7.57 -8.42
C ASP A 175 26.77 -6.95 -9.82
N ASP A 176 27.80 -7.10 -10.66
CA ASP A 176 27.97 -6.45 -11.98
C ASP A 176 26.84 -6.71 -13.01
N GLU A 177 25.79 -7.47 -12.68
CA GLU A 177 24.73 -7.86 -13.60
C GLU A 177 23.52 -6.91 -13.64
N GLY A 178 23.46 -5.89 -12.78
CA GLY A 178 22.35 -4.91 -12.78
C GLY A 178 20.98 -5.50 -12.40
N VAL A 179 20.97 -6.71 -11.86
CA VAL A 179 19.73 -7.40 -11.47
C VAL A 179 19.31 -6.99 -10.06
N SER A 180 18.04 -6.65 -9.89
CA SER A 180 17.52 -6.22 -8.58
C SER A 180 17.45 -7.37 -7.58
N LYS A 181 17.68 -7.05 -6.29
CA LYS A 181 17.61 -7.98 -5.16
C LYS A 181 16.44 -7.64 -4.24
N PRO A 182 15.61 -8.62 -3.85
CA PRO A 182 14.58 -8.41 -2.84
C PRO A 182 15.17 -8.08 -1.48
N GLU A 183 14.58 -7.13 -0.79
CA GLU A 183 15.02 -6.62 0.52
C GLU A 183 13.86 -6.60 1.51
N ALA A 184 14.07 -7.18 2.70
CA ALA A 184 13.15 -7.08 3.81
C ALA A 184 13.08 -5.63 4.32
N VAL A 185 11.87 -5.17 4.61
CA VAL A 185 11.63 -3.82 5.16
C VAL A 185 10.80 -3.91 6.43
N PRO A 186 10.86 -2.92 7.33
CA PRO A 186 9.87 -2.80 8.39
C PRO A 186 8.48 -2.64 7.75
N GLY A 187 7.68 -3.71 7.79
CA GLY A 187 6.40 -3.72 7.10
C GLY A 187 5.38 -2.77 7.74
N GLU A 188 4.62 -2.11 6.90
CA GLU A 188 3.52 -1.22 7.27
C GLU A 188 2.20 -1.71 6.68
N VAL A 189 1.10 -1.33 7.33
CA VAL A 189 -0.26 -1.64 6.89
C VAL A 189 -0.79 -0.49 6.04
N PHE A 190 -1.35 -0.87 4.90
CA PHE A 190 -2.00 0.06 3.96
C PHE A 190 -3.49 -0.29 3.81
N CYS A 191 -4.29 0.72 3.67
CA CYS A 191 -5.61 0.67 3.07
C CYS A 191 -5.60 1.70 1.94
N PHE A 192 -4.90 1.35 0.82
CA PHE A 192 -4.44 2.17 -0.30
C PHE A 192 -3.40 3.23 0.05
N LEU A 193 -3.57 3.91 1.16
CA LEU A 193 -2.61 4.84 1.76
C LEU A 193 -2.04 4.24 3.04
N PRO A 194 -0.82 4.59 3.44
CA PRO A 194 -0.24 4.10 4.67
C PRO A 194 -1.09 4.50 5.88
N LEU A 195 -1.29 3.56 6.80
CA LEU A 195 -2.00 3.81 8.05
C LEU A 195 -1.05 4.16 9.21
N SER A 196 0.26 4.17 8.96
CA SER A 196 1.31 4.34 9.98
C SER A 196 1.20 3.29 11.11
N ILE A 197 0.80 2.07 10.74
CA ILE A 197 0.69 0.91 11.62
C ILE A 197 1.76 -0.08 11.21
N PRO A 198 2.72 -0.45 12.08
CA PRO A 198 3.66 -1.51 11.77
C PRO A 198 2.93 -2.85 11.72
N SER A 199 3.15 -3.63 10.68
CA SER A 199 2.60 -4.99 10.57
C SER A 199 3.44 -6.02 11.35
N GLY A 200 4.72 -5.73 11.61
CA GLY A 200 5.69 -6.68 12.13
C GLY A 200 6.16 -7.71 11.08
N LEU A 201 5.70 -7.57 9.84
CA LEU A 201 6.12 -8.39 8.70
C LEU A 201 7.31 -7.75 7.97
N PRO A 202 8.13 -8.53 7.26
CA PRO A 202 9.26 -8.00 6.48
C PRO A 202 8.87 -7.40 5.12
N VAL A 203 7.57 -7.14 4.93
CA VAL A 203 6.95 -6.63 3.69
C VAL A 203 5.82 -5.66 4.01
N HIS A 204 5.48 -4.75 3.11
CA HIS A 204 4.28 -3.95 3.22
C HIS A 204 3.04 -4.76 2.85
N VAL A 205 1.93 -4.50 3.55
CA VAL A 205 0.66 -5.18 3.33
C VAL A 205 -0.45 -4.19 3.05
N ASN A 206 -1.30 -4.52 2.08
CA ASN A 206 -2.47 -3.73 1.71
C ASN A 206 -3.72 -4.60 1.69
N GLY A 207 -4.85 -4.03 2.13
CA GLY A 207 -6.15 -4.66 2.03
C GLY A 207 -7.27 -3.65 2.13
N TYR A 208 -8.47 -4.07 1.75
CA TYR A 208 -9.70 -3.30 1.96
C TYR A 208 -10.16 -3.39 3.42
N PHE A 209 -9.24 -3.06 4.34
CA PHE A 209 -9.52 -3.13 5.77
C PHE A 209 -10.62 -2.17 6.19
N ALA A 210 -11.46 -2.62 7.11
CA ALA A 210 -12.29 -1.73 7.90
C ALA A 210 -11.40 -0.97 8.88
N VAL A 211 -11.24 0.33 8.63
CA VAL A 211 -10.37 1.23 9.40
C VAL A 211 -11.20 2.01 10.43
N THR A 212 -10.56 2.42 11.51
CA THR A 212 -11.17 3.33 12.49
C THR A 212 -11.50 4.68 11.86
N SER A 213 -12.45 5.43 12.42
CA SER A 213 -12.92 6.71 11.87
C SER A 213 -11.80 7.75 11.67
N ASN A 214 -10.78 7.71 12.53
CA ASN A 214 -9.59 8.58 12.42
C ASN A 214 -8.50 8.02 11.48
N ARG A 215 -8.72 6.85 10.85
CA ARG A 215 -7.78 6.11 9.99
C ARG A 215 -6.41 5.83 10.64
N ARG A 216 -6.35 5.74 11.97
CA ARG A 216 -5.10 5.42 12.71
C ARG A 216 -5.02 3.97 13.16
N GLY A 217 -6.00 3.15 12.81
CA GLY A 217 -6.09 1.74 13.17
C GLY A 217 -7.01 0.99 12.25
N ILE A 218 -6.94 -0.32 12.31
CA ILE A 218 -7.94 -1.23 11.78
C ILE A 218 -8.81 -1.73 12.95
N TRP A 219 -10.06 -2.09 12.67
CA TRP A 219 -10.91 -2.69 13.67
C TRP A 219 -10.37 -4.07 14.08
N GLU A 220 -10.08 -4.23 15.37
CA GLU A 220 -9.57 -5.45 16.00
C GLU A 220 -10.53 -5.90 17.10
N SER A 221 -10.55 -7.22 17.39
CA SER A 221 -11.30 -7.72 18.52
C SER A 221 -10.61 -7.30 19.83
N ASN A 222 -11.30 -6.53 20.66
CA ASN A 222 -10.91 -6.42 22.05
C ASN A 222 -11.12 -7.79 22.71
N THR A 223 -10.15 -8.26 23.49
CA THR A 223 -10.17 -9.57 24.17
C THR A 223 -11.38 -9.79 25.09
N ALA A 224 -12.17 -8.76 25.38
CA ALA A 224 -13.38 -8.80 26.18
C ALA A 224 -14.65 -9.21 25.38
N GLU A 225 -14.63 -9.15 24.05
CA GLU A 225 -15.79 -9.49 23.20
C GLU A 225 -15.72 -10.89 22.61
N THR A 226 -15.48 -11.91 23.46
CA THR A 226 -15.58 -13.32 23.07
C THR A 226 -17.02 -13.84 22.93
N GLY A 227 -17.98 -12.93 22.76
CA GLY A 227 -19.41 -13.25 22.60
C GLY A 227 -19.81 -13.48 21.13
N ARG A 228 -20.97 -14.07 20.92
CA ARG A 228 -21.55 -14.50 19.64
C ARG A 228 -21.76 -13.41 18.58
N PHE A 229 -21.48 -12.15 18.88
CA PHE A 229 -21.71 -10.99 18.00
C PHE A 229 -20.45 -10.13 17.91
N GLN A 230 -19.44 -10.60 17.17
CA GLN A 230 -18.35 -9.70 16.76
C GLN A 230 -18.87 -8.74 15.69
N ALA A 231 -18.48 -7.46 15.78
CA ALA A 231 -18.80 -6.45 14.77
C ALA A 231 -18.33 -6.93 13.37
N LEU A 232 -19.07 -6.55 12.34
CA LEU A 232 -18.77 -6.93 10.96
C LEU A 232 -17.34 -6.56 10.57
N GLU A 233 -16.89 -5.38 10.97
CA GLU A 233 -15.58 -4.83 10.68
C GLU A 233 -14.45 -5.73 11.23
N VAL A 234 -14.62 -6.26 12.43
CA VAL A 234 -13.66 -7.17 13.07
C VAL A 234 -13.64 -8.51 12.34
N ARG A 235 -14.82 -9.08 12.06
CA ARG A 235 -14.96 -10.33 11.30
C ARG A 235 -14.35 -10.19 9.92
N TRP A 236 -14.61 -9.05 9.28
CA TRP A 236 -14.10 -8.71 7.95
C TRP A 236 -12.56 -8.67 7.93
N ASN A 237 -11.96 -7.85 8.80
CA ASN A 237 -10.51 -7.72 8.84
C ASN A 237 -9.83 -9.07 9.10
N ARG A 238 -10.38 -9.87 10.02
CA ARG A 238 -9.86 -11.20 10.32
C ARG A 238 -9.98 -12.16 9.12
N SER A 239 -11.11 -12.15 8.43
CA SER A 239 -11.31 -12.98 7.22
C SER A 239 -10.38 -12.56 6.10
N LEU A 240 -10.19 -11.24 5.90
CA LEU A 240 -9.31 -10.71 4.87
C LEU A 240 -7.85 -11.13 5.09
N MET A 241 -7.39 -11.11 6.35
CA MET A 241 -6.04 -11.56 6.72
C MET A 241 -5.83 -13.06 6.49
N LYS A 242 -6.80 -13.89 6.89
CA LYS A 242 -6.71 -15.34 6.73
C LYS A 242 -6.77 -15.82 5.29
N ASP A 243 -7.47 -15.11 4.44
CA ASP A 243 -7.77 -15.50 3.07
C ASP A 243 -6.96 -14.67 2.07
N ALA A 244 -7.45 -13.52 1.63
CA ALA A 244 -6.85 -12.77 0.53
C ALA A 244 -5.40 -12.35 0.81
N LEU A 245 -5.09 -11.91 2.04
CA LEU A 245 -3.75 -11.46 2.40
C LEU A 245 -2.76 -12.64 2.48
N CYS A 246 -3.19 -13.74 3.08
CA CYS A 246 -2.39 -14.96 3.14
C CYS A 246 -2.09 -15.49 1.73
N GLN A 247 -3.09 -15.51 0.84
CA GLN A 247 -2.90 -15.91 -0.56
C GLN A 247 -1.92 -15.00 -1.29
N ALA A 248 -2.05 -13.67 -1.13
CA ALA A 248 -1.12 -12.71 -1.74
C ALA A 248 0.32 -12.91 -1.23
N TYR A 249 0.49 -13.22 0.05
CA TYR A 249 1.80 -13.47 0.64
C TYR A 249 2.45 -14.75 0.08
N ILE A 250 1.69 -15.84 0.05
CA ILE A 250 2.16 -17.12 -0.52
C ILE A 250 2.51 -16.93 -1.99
N GLN A 251 1.69 -16.17 -2.73
CA GLN A 251 1.95 -15.91 -4.14
C GLN A 251 3.23 -15.09 -4.33
N LEU A 252 3.46 -14.06 -3.49
CA LEU A 252 4.71 -13.30 -3.54
C LEU A 252 5.93 -14.22 -3.40
N LEU A 253 5.95 -15.08 -2.37
CA LEU A 253 7.07 -16.00 -2.13
C LEU A 253 7.30 -16.97 -3.30
N LYS A 254 6.21 -17.51 -3.90
CA LYS A 254 6.28 -18.37 -5.08
C LYS A 254 6.86 -17.64 -6.30
N GLU A 255 6.33 -16.44 -6.59
CA GLU A 255 6.78 -15.65 -7.74
C GLU A 255 8.25 -15.25 -7.61
N MET A 256 8.69 -14.90 -6.41
CA MET A 256 10.09 -14.57 -6.16
C MET A 256 11.01 -15.77 -6.40
N THR A 257 10.61 -16.97 -5.98
CA THR A 257 11.37 -18.19 -6.29
C THR A 257 11.48 -18.40 -7.81
N LEU A 258 10.36 -18.28 -8.52
CA LEU A 258 10.34 -18.42 -9.98
C LEU A 258 11.17 -17.35 -10.69
N LEU A 259 11.15 -16.12 -10.21
CA LEU A 259 11.94 -15.02 -10.78
C LEU A 259 13.45 -15.25 -10.56
N GLN A 260 13.83 -15.76 -9.39
CA GLN A 260 15.21 -16.12 -9.09
C GLN A 260 15.68 -17.28 -9.96
N GLU A 261 14.89 -18.34 -10.12
CA GLU A 261 15.21 -19.47 -11.02
C GLU A 261 15.40 -19.03 -12.47
N LYS A 262 14.64 -18.04 -12.92
CA LYS A 262 14.76 -17.43 -14.26
C LYS A 262 15.87 -16.39 -14.38
N GLY A 263 16.65 -16.13 -13.33
CA GLY A 263 17.70 -15.10 -13.30
C GLY A 263 17.17 -13.67 -13.46
N LYS A 264 15.89 -13.41 -13.10
CA LYS A 264 15.27 -12.07 -13.20
C LYS A 264 15.47 -11.23 -11.95
N ILE A 265 15.73 -11.86 -10.82
CA ILE A 265 16.17 -11.24 -9.58
C ILE A 265 17.45 -11.94 -9.09
N ALA A 266 18.30 -11.19 -8.40
CA ALA A 266 19.53 -11.69 -7.84
C ALA A 266 19.27 -12.66 -6.67
N LEU A 267 20.27 -13.49 -6.36
CA LEU A 267 20.21 -14.41 -5.22
C LEU A 267 19.98 -13.62 -3.92
N TYR A 268 19.05 -14.08 -3.12
CA TYR A 268 18.70 -13.50 -1.82
C TYR A 268 18.42 -14.58 -0.79
N ASP A 269 18.47 -14.22 0.48
CA ASP A 269 18.01 -15.12 1.56
C ASP A 269 16.46 -15.17 1.55
N SER A 270 15.91 -16.26 1.04
CA SER A 270 14.45 -16.43 0.93
C SER A 270 13.75 -16.39 2.29
N PHE A 271 14.41 -16.79 3.37
CA PHE A 271 13.83 -16.75 4.71
C PHE A 271 13.72 -15.34 5.28
N SER A 272 14.51 -14.37 4.76
CA SER A 272 14.42 -12.98 5.19
C SER A 272 13.05 -12.34 4.98
N LEU A 273 12.27 -12.88 4.05
CA LEU A 273 10.92 -12.42 3.72
C LEU A 273 9.80 -13.26 4.33
N TRP A 274 10.13 -14.25 5.14
CA TRP A 274 9.12 -15.06 5.82
C TRP A 274 8.60 -14.35 7.07
N PRO A 275 7.29 -14.51 7.39
CA PRO A 275 6.74 -13.99 8.63
C PRO A 275 7.47 -14.57 9.85
N ASN A 276 7.92 -13.70 10.73
CA ASN A 276 8.47 -14.13 12.01
C ASN A 276 7.42 -13.94 13.13
N PRO A 277 6.91 -15.01 13.75
CA PRO A 277 5.91 -14.91 14.81
C PRO A 277 6.33 -14.02 15.99
N GLU A 278 7.64 -13.95 16.29
CA GLU A 278 8.15 -13.15 17.41
C GLU A 278 8.04 -11.64 17.17
N THR A 279 8.07 -11.21 15.90
CA THR A 279 7.97 -9.79 15.52
C THR A 279 6.52 -9.31 15.39
N ILE A 280 5.57 -10.23 15.21
CA ILE A 280 4.15 -9.92 15.07
C ILE A 280 3.53 -9.69 16.44
N LYS A 281 3.37 -8.43 16.81
CA LYS A 281 2.91 -8.01 18.14
C LYS A 281 1.40 -7.86 18.25
N SER A 282 0.67 -7.75 17.14
CA SER A 282 -0.78 -7.57 17.13
C SER A 282 -1.52 -8.90 17.06
N VAL A 283 -2.54 -9.08 17.90
CA VAL A 283 -3.46 -10.22 17.82
C VAL A 283 -4.17 -10.30 16.47
N ALA A 284 -4.38 -9.16 15.81
CA ALA A 284 -5.01 -9.08 14.49
C ALA A 284 -4.24 -9.87 13.42
N TRP A 285 -2.91 -9.93 13.51
CA TRP A 285 -2.05 -10.62 12.55
C TRP A 285 -1.87 -12.12 12.82
N SER A 286 -2.29 -12.60 14.00
CA SER A 286 -2.20 -14.03 14.32
C SER A 286 -2.86 -14.95 13.28
N PRO A 287 -3.99 -14.56 12.63
CA PRO A 287 -4.58 -15.37 11.57
C PRO A 287 -3.72 -15.55 10.32
N LEU A 288 -2.74 -14.67 10.08
CA LEU A 288 -1.84 -14.78 8.93
C LEU A 288 -0.78 -15.87 9.14
N ILE A 289 -0.47 -16.21 10.40
CA ILE A 289 0.61 -17.15 10.75
C ILE A 289 0.05 -18.56 11.01
N ASN A 290 -1.17 -18.65 11.49
CA ASN A 290 -1.86 -19.92 11.81
C ASN A 290 -2.70 -20.39 10.61
#